data_c3b19613415c1ce85341ce76d83f718e
#
_entry.id   c3b19613415c1ce85341ce76d83f718e
#
_cell.length_a   1.000
_cell.length_b   1.000
_cell.length_c   1.000
_cell.angle_alpha   90.00
_cell.angle_beta   90.00
_cell.angle_gamma   90.00
#
_symmetry.space_group_name_H-M   'P 1'
#
loop_
_entity.id
_entity.type
_entity.pdbx_description
1 polymer ?
#
loop_
_entity_poly.entity_id
_entity_poly.type
_entity_poly.pdbx_seq_one_letter_code
_entity_poly.pdbx_strand_id
1 'polypeptide(L)'
;MVALDRHGKYLVLTLDSRARLVLHLGMTGQLFGDGATSVRLLSASARAALRPEDQPSFRPDVHTHLRLHFSDGAPDVLFRDVRKFGKVFLVAEGEVNPRLAKLGVDALRATGDEVFPLLRRRRTAVKSVLLDQSVLAGVGNIYADEALFLAAVRPRRRADRITRAECERIIEALQQVLRRSIETGGSSISDYLAPDGSDGGYQDERRVYARAGEACRRCNGRVQRIVIGQRSAHFCARCQH
;
A
#
# COMPACT_ATOMS: atom_id res chain seq x y z
N MET A 1 -19.17 10.83 -12.38
CA MET A 1 -18.07 9.84 -12.46
C MET A 1 -18.59 8.59 -13.17
N VAL A 2 -17.92 8.14 -14.23
CA VAL A 2 -18.36 6.98 -15.04
C VAL A 2 -17.62 5.68 -14.74
N ALA A 3 -16.38 5.76 -14.23
CA ALA A 3 -15.59 4.59 -13.83
C ALA A 3 -14.59 4.94 -12.73
N LEU A 4 -14.25 3.92 -11.92
CA LEU A 4 -13.19 3.97 -10.93
C LEU A 4 -12.28 2.76 -11.16
N ASP A 5 -11.03 3.03 -11.49
CA ASP A 5 -9.99 2.04 -11.71
C ASP A 5 -8.83 2.23 -10.74
N ARG A 6 -7.98 1.20 -10.61
CA ARG A 6 -6.74 1.25 -9.85
C ARG A 6 -5.58 0.69 -10.67
N HIS A 7 -4.46 1.39 -10.67
CA HIS A 7 -3.19 0.87 -11.17
C HIS A 7 -2.09 1.11 -10.13
N GLY A 8 -1.53 0.04 -9.60
CA GLY A 8 -0.57 0.12 -8.50
C GLY A 8 -1.19 0.83 -7.28
N LYS A 9 -0.60 1.94 -6.90
CA LYS A 9 -1.04 2.79 -5.78
C LYS A 9 -1.83 4.03 -6.24
N TYR A 10 -2.25 4.07 -7.50
CA TYR A 10 -3.04 5.17 -8.04
C TYR A 10 -4.50 4.75 -8.20
N LEU A 11 -5.40 5.63 -7.79
CA LEU A 11 -6.81 5.59 -8.14
C LEU A 11 -7.01 6.46 -9.36
N VAL A 12 -7.82 6.00 -10.30
CA VAL A 12 -8.12 6.69 -11.55
C VAL A 12 -9.64 6.79 -11.69
N LEU A 13 -10.18 7.98 -11.48
CA LEU A 13 -11.60 8.26 -11.64
C LEU A 13 -11.80 8.86 -13.03
N THR A 14 -12.58 8.18 -13.87
CA THR A 14 -12.99 8.71 -15.17
C THR A 14 -14.26 9.54 -14.98
N LEU A 15 -14.20 10.78 -15.41
CA LEU A 15 -15.32 11.73 -15.36
C LEU A 15 -16.21 11.58 -16.59
N ASP A 16 -17.41 12.16 -16.56
CA ASP A 16 -18.34 12.22 -17.69
C ASP A 16 -17.78 12.99 -18.90
N SER A 17 -16.94 13.98 -18.65
CA SER A 17 -16.14 14.70 -19.65
C SER A 17 -15.01 13.86 -20.28
N ARG A 18 -14.87 12.59 -19.93
CA ARG A 18 -13.76 11.68 -20.26
C ARG A 18 -12.38 12.11 -19.73
N ALA A 19 -12.29 13.24 -19.06
CA ALA A 19 -11.09 13.56 -18.26
C ALA A 19 -10.94 12.57 -17.12
N ARG A 20 -9.69 12.39 -16.64
CA ARG A 20 -9.38 11.48 -15.54
C ARG A 20 -8.82 12.24 -14.35
N LEU A 21 -9.40 12.00 -13.17
CA LEU A 21 -8.83 12.43 -11.91
C LEU A 21 -7.98 11.30 -11.37
N VAL A 22 -6.66 11.52 -11.26
CA VAL A 22 -5.67 10.54 -10.83
C VAL A 22 -5.20 10.91 -9.43
N LEU A 23 -5.41 10.02 -8.46
CA LEU A 23 -5.03 10.22 -7.06
C LEU A 23 -3.99 9.22 -6.62
N HIS A 24 -3.01 9.68 -5.84
CA HIS A 24 -2.04 8.85 -5.12
C HIS A 24 -2.02 9.31 -3.67
N LEU A 25 -2.32 8.44 -2.73
CA LEU A 25 -2.48 8.80 -1.31
C LEU A 25 -1.16 9.18 -0.62
N GLY A 26 -0.02 8.84 -1.22
CA GLY A 26 1.28 9.09 -0.57
C GLY A 26 1.46 8.22 0.66
N MET A 27 1.86 8.84 1.77
CA MET A 27 2.07 8.15 3.05
C MET A 27 0.95 8.42 4.06
N THR A 28 0.32 9.59 4.00
CA THR A 28 -0.66 10.08 4.97
C THR A 28 -1.96 10.54 4.33
N GLY A 29 -2.08 10.40 3.01
CA GLY A 29 -3.32 10.70 2.29
C GLY A 29 -4.40 9.68 2.62
N GLN A 30 -5.61 10.19 2.84
CA GLN A 30 -6.78 9.43 3.24
C GLN A 30 -7.97 9.92 2.42
N LEU A 31 -8.87 9.00 2.07
CA LEU A 31 -10.16 9.32 1.47
C LEU A 31 -11.26 8.93 2.44
N PHE A 32 -12.16 9.84 2.73
CA PHE A 32 -13.30 9.63 3.61
C PHE A 32 -14.59 10.00 2.91
N GLY A 33 -15.66 9.23 3.17
CA GLY A 33 -17.01 9.69 2.89
C GLY A 33 -17.41 10.77 3.88
N ASP A 34 -18.22 11.74 3.45
CA ASP A 34 -18.83 12.71 4.35
C ASP A 34 -19.69 11.98 5.38
N GLY A 35 -19.56 12.33 6.66
CA GLY A 35 -20.18 11.64 7.77
C GLY A 35 -19.41 10.43 8.32
N ALA A 36 -18.25 10.06 7.76
CA ALA A 36 -17.39 9.03 8.35
C ALA A 36 -17.00 9.39 9.78
N THR A 37 -17.06 8.42 10.69
CA THR A 37 -16.65 8.59 12.09
C THR A 37 -15.29 7.95 12.31
N SER A 38 -14.37 8.65 12.95
CA SER A 38 -13.07 8.07 13.30
C SER A 38 -12.39 8.77 14.46
N VAL A 39 -12.10 8.00 15.50
CA VAL A 39 -11.32 8.44 16.68
C VAL A 39 -9.89 8.82 16.32
N ARG A 40 -9.30 8.18 15.32
CA ARG A 40 -7.89 8.41 14.93
C ARG A 40 -7.63 9.72 14.20
N LEU A 41 -8.67 10.35 13.69
CA LEU A 41 -8.56 11.69 13.11
C LEU A 41 -8.28 12.76 14.17
N LEU A 42 -8.55 12.45 15.42
CA LEU A 42 -8.24 13.31 16.56
C LEU A 42 -6.79 13.10 17.02
N SER A 43 -6.19 14.15 17.53
CA SER A 43 -4.90 14.03 18.24
C SER A 43 -5.03 13.07 19.42
N ALA A 44 -3.90 12.50 19.88
CA ALA A 44 -3.91 11.58 21.02
C ALA A 44 -4.54 12.20 22.29
N SER A 45 -4.31 13.50 22.53
CA SER A 45 -4.92 14.24 23.64
C SER A 45 -6.42 14.46 23.44
N ALA A 46 -6.87 14.77 22.23
CA ALA A 46 -8.30 14.91 21.94
C ALA A 46 -9.04 13.56 22.05
N ARG A 47 -8.40 12.46 21.65
CA ARG A 47 -8.96 11.10 21.83
C ARG A 47 -9.16 10.71 23.29
N ALA A 48 -8.21 11.08 24.16
CA ALA A 48 -8.31 10.78 25.58
C ALA A 48 -9.44 11.55 26.30
N ALA A 49 -9.91 12.65 25.69
CA ALA A 49 -10.94 13.52 26.26
C ALA A 49 -12.38 13.16 25.80
N LEU A 50 -12.56 12.32 24.76
CA LEU A 50 -13.87 12.00 24.19
C LEU A 50 -14.29 10.58 24.52
N ARG A 51 -15.55 10.43 24.94
CA ARG A 51 -16.19 9.11 25.02
C ARG A 51 -16.49 8.61 23.60
N PRO A 52 -16.54 7.28 23.36
CA PRO A 52 -16.85 6.73 22.06
C PRO A 52 -18.17 7.27 21.45
N GLU A 53 -19.19 7.49 22.27
CA GLU A 53 -20.48 8.06 21.91
C GLU A 53 -20.43 9.54 21.52
N ASP A 54 -19.42 10.27 21.98
CA ASP A 54 -19.23 11.72 21.74
C ASP A 54 -18.32 12.00 20.53
N GLN A 55 -17.93 10.97 19.80
CA GLN A 55 -17.04 11.13 18.66
C GLN A 55 -17.79 11.81 17.50
N PRO A 56 -17.39 13.03 17.13
CA PRO A 56 -18.05 13.69 16.02
C PRO A 56 -17.73 12.95 14.70
N SER A 57 -18.69 12.96 13.79
CA SER A 57 -18.43 12.62 12.40
C SER A 57 -17.23 13.42 11.88
N PHE A 58 -16.46 12.84 10.97
CA PHE A 58 -15.33 13.54 10.36
C PHE A 58 -15.82 14.86 9.76
N ARG A 59 -15.16 15.96 10.17
CA ARG A 59 -15.37 17.28 9.58
C ARG A 59 -14.11 17.70 8.85
N PRO A 60 -14.22 18.36 7.68
CA PRO A 60 -13.08 18.95 7.00
C PRO A 60 -12.26 19.83 7.94
N ASP A 61 -10.94 19.60 7.96
CA ASP A 61 -9.96 20.36 8.72
C ASP A 61 -8.92 21.02 7.80
N VAL A 62 -7.91 21.69 8.36
CA VAL A 62 -6.84 22.36 7.61
C VAL A 62 -6.00 21.40 6.76
N HIS A 63 -6.13 20.11 6.93
CA HIS A 63 -5.46 19.06 6.16
C HIS A 63 -6.36 18.45 5.07
N THR A 64 -7.61 18.89 4.95
CA THR A 64 -8.53 18.48 3.89
C THR A 64 -8.27 19.37 2.67
N HIS A 65 -7.77 18.75 1.59
CA HIS A 65 -7.26 19.49 0.42
C HIS A 65 -8.15 19.37 -0.83
N LEU A 66 -9.05 18.36 -0.86
CA LEU A 66 -9.97 18.15 -1.96
C LEU A 66 -11.30 17.63 -1.42
N ARG A 67 -12.41 18.13 -1.99
CA ARG A 67 -13.77 17.61 -1.81
C ARG A 67 -14.32 17.25 -3.17
N LEU A 68 -14.77 16.02 -3.32
CA LEU A 68 -15.47 15.53 -4.51
C LEU A 68 -16.96 15.54 -4.20
N HIS A 69 -17.68 16.36 -4.91
CA HIS A 69 -19.14 16.44 -4.85
C HIS A 69 -19.78 15.65 -5.98
N PHE A 70 -20.81 14.91 -5.72
CA PHE A 70 -21.52 14.07 -6.70
C PHE A 70 -22.92 14.62 -6.95
N SER A 71 -23.28 14.81 -8.23
CA SER A 71 -24.58 15.37 -8.64
C SER A 71 -25.75 14.41 -8.47
N ASP A 72 -25.48 13.13 -8.23
CA ASP A 72 -26.49 12.08 -8.02
C ASP A 72 -26.95 11.95 -6.55
N GLY A 73 -26.48 12.85 -5.66
CA GLY A 73 -26.80 12.85 -4.24
C GLY A 73 -25.98 11.86 -3.41
N ALA A 74 -24.98 11.18 -4.00
CA ALA A 74 -24.04 10.36 -3.23
C ALA A 74 -23.26 11.23 -2.22
N PRO A 75 -22.84 10.66 -1.07
CA PRO A 75 -22.02 11.38 -0.10
C PRO A 75 -20.74 11.92 -0.72
N ASP A 76 -20.37 13.14 -0.34
CA ASP A 76 -19.12 13.73 -0.75
C ASP A 76 -17.93 12.90 -0.30
N VAL A 77 -16.86 12.87 -1.09
CA VAL A 77 -15.60 12.23 -0.74
C VAL A 77 -14.55 13.30 -0.48
N LEU A 78 -13.90 13.21 0.68
CA LEU A 78 -12.92 14.15 1.17
C LEU A 78 -11.52 13.53 1.09
N PHE A 79 -10.57 14.24 0.51
CA PHE A 79 -9.16 13.87 0.51
C PHE A 79 -8.41 14.70 1.54
N ARG A 80 -7.91 14.02 2.58
CA ARG A 80 -7.14 14.59 3.68
C ARG A 80 -5.71 14.09 3.63
N ASP A 81 -4.72 14.98 3.80
CA ASP A 81 -3.30 14.58 3.81
C ASP A 81 -2.46 15.52 4.67
N VAL A 82 -2.15 15.08 5.89
CA VAL A 82 -1.40 15.87 6.88
C VAL A 82 -0.02 16.29 6.38
N ARG A 83 0.68 15.40 5.65
CA ARG A 83 2.07 15.62 5.21
C ARG A 83 2.17 16.16 3.78
N LYS A 84 1.07 16.23 3.05
CA LYS A 84 1.01 16.70 1.65
C LYS A 84 1.90 15.91 0.67
N PHE A 85 2.09 14.60 0.90
CA PHE A 85 2.82 13.69 0.01
C PHE A 85 1.93 13.06 -1.05
N GLY A 86 0.63 13.11 -0.85
CA GLY A 86 -0.36 12.72 -1.83
C GLY A 86 -0.26 13.56 -3.09
N LYS A 87 -0.81 13.03 -4.17
CA LYS A 87 -0.82 13.69 -5.47
C LYS A 87 -2.21 13.57 -6.08
N VAL A 88 -2.68 14.66 -6.63
CA VAL A 88 -3.92 14.74 -7.39
C VAL A 88 -3.62 15.41 -8.74
N PHE A 89 -4.04 14.77 -9.82
CA PHE A 89 -3.86 15.28 -11.18
C PHE A 89 -5.17 15.20 -11.93
N LEU A 90 -5.54 16.27 -12.61
CA LEU A 90 -6.54 16.24 -13.65
C LEU A 90 -5.82 16.03 -14.99
N VAL A 91 -6.22 15.00 -15.72
CA VAL A 91 -5.65 14.60 -17.02
C VAL A 91 -6.74 14.69 -18.05
N ALA A 92 -6.57 15.52 -19.07
CA ALA A 92 -7.56 15.70 -20.13
C ALA A 92 -7.75 14.40 -20.95
N GLU A 93 -8.86 14.32 -21.68
CA GLU A 93 -9.09 13.23 -22.62
C GLU A 93 -7.94 13.15 -23.63
N GLY A 94 -7.45 11.95 -23.92
CA GLY A 94 -6.34 11.70 -24.84
C GLY A 94 -4.94 11.96 -24.26
N GLU A 95 -4.82 12.68 -23.15
CA GLU A 95 -3.52 12.90 -22.51
C GLU A 95 -3.03 11.69 -21.72
N VAL A 96 -1.71 11.56 -21.60
CA VAL A 96 -1.05 10.49 -20.82
C VAL A 96 -0.41 11.09 -19.58
N ASN A 97 -0.79 10.61 -18.40
CA ASN A 97 -0.08 10.98 -17.17
C ASN A 97 1.30 10.31 -17.14
N PRO A 98 2.43 11.08 -17.10
CA PRO A 98 3.77 10.51 -17.17
C PRO A 98 4.12 9.57 -16.00
N ARG A 99 3.42 9.69 -14.86
CA ARG A 99 3.62 8.81 -13.70
C ARG A 99 2.96 7.47 -13.90
N LEU A 100 1.74 7.46 -14.46
CA LEU A 100 1.05 6.20 -14.80
C LEU A 100 1.77 5.45 -15.92
N ALA A 101 2.26 6.17 -16.94
CA ALA A 101 3.00 5.58 -18.06
C ALA A 101 4.31 4.87 -17.66
N LYS A 102 4.89 5.24 -16.50
CA LYS A 102 6.12 4.64 -15.98
C LYS A 102 5.88 3.45 -15.05
N LEU A 103 4.62 3.12 -14.74
CA LEU A 103 4.33 1.99 -13.87
C LEU A 103 4.56 0.67 -14.61
N GLY A 104 5.14 -0.28 -13.89
CA GLY A 104 5.28 -1.65 -14.33
C GLY A 104 3.98 -2.44 -14.19
N VAL A 105 4.10 -3.76 -14.25
CA VAL A 105 2.96 -4.68 -14.12
C VAL A 105 2.29 -4.50 -12.74
N ASP A 106 0.97 -4.49 -12.70
CA ASP A 106 0.24 -4.42 -11.42
C ASP A 106 0.43 -5.69 -10.59
N ALA A 107 0.86 -5.55 -9.35
CA ALA A 107 1.24 -6.66 -8.48
C ALA A 107 0.13 -7.70 -8.25
N LEU A 108 -1.15 -7.29 -8.29
CA LEU A 108 -2.28 -8.22 -8.14
C LEU A 108 -2.55 -9.07 -9.39
N ARG A 109 -1.98 -8.68 -10.54
CA ARG A 109 -2.19 -9.35 -11.84
C ARG A 109 -0.90 -9.93 -12.42
N ALA A 110 0.27 -9.56 -11.86
CA ALA A 110 1.58 -9.98 -12.36
C ALA A 110 1.73 -11.50 -12.37
N THR A 111 2.44 -12.02 -13.34
CA THR A 111 2.86 -13.43 -13.42
C THR A 111 4.36 -13.56 -13.18
N GLY A 112 4.80 -14.75 -12.75
CA GLY A 112 6.24 -15.03 -12.61
C GLY A 112 6.99 -14.86 -13.94
N ASP A 113 6.36 -15.21 -15.06
CA ASP A 113 6.96 -15.08 -16.39
C ASP A 113 7.18 -13.64 -16.85
N GLU A 114 6.28 -12.73 -16.50
CA GLU A 114 6.45 -11.29 -16.78
C GLU A 114 7.53 -10.67 -15.91
N VAL A 115 7.62 -11.05 -14.62
CA VAL A 115 8.52 -10.43 -13.65
C VAL A 115 9.93 -11.02 -13.69
N PHE A 116 10.09 -12.30 -13.96
CA PHE A 116 11.38 -12.99 -13.97
C PHE A 116 12.43 -12.33 -14.85
N PRO A 117 12.18 -12.00 -16.14
CA PRO A 117 13.17 -11.32 -16.98
C PRO A 117 13.54 -9.92 -16.45
N LEU A 118 12.64 -9.24 -15.74
CA LEU A 118 12.90 -7.94 -15.13
C LEU A 118 13.83 -8.07 -13.92
N LEU A 119 13.66 -9.11 -13.08
CA LEU A 119 14.57 -9.45 -11.99
C LEU A 119 15.97 -9.78 -12.50
N ARG A 120 16.08 -10.58 -13.56
CA ARG A 120 17.36 -11.02 -14.14
C ARG A 120 18.27 -9.87 -14.61
N ARG A 121 17.68 -8.73 -14.96
CA ARG A 121 18.41 -7.53 -15.39
C ARG A 121 18.92 -6.67 -14.22
N ARG A 122 18.62 -7.02 -12.98
CA ARG A 122 18.91 -6.18 -11.80
C ARG A 122 19.87 -6.89 -10.84
N ARG A 123 21.01 -6.27 -10.56
CA ARG A 123 22.02 -6.81 -9.62
C ARG A 123 21.81 -6.36 -8.16
N THR A 124 20.77 -5.58 -7.89
CA THR A 124 20.40 -5.10 -6.56
C THR A 124 19.65 -6.16 -5.76
N ALA A 125 19.38 -5.89 -4.48
CA ALA A 125 18.58 -6.76 -3.63
C ALA A 125 17.17 -6.98 -4.21
N VAL A 126 16.65 -8.21 -4.14
CA VAL A 126 15.32 -8.54 -4.66
C VAL A 126 14.24 -7.67 -4.05
N LYS A 127 14.32 -7.37 -2.74
CA LYS A 127 13.37 -6.44 -2.10
C LYS A 127 13.36 -5.06 -2.77
N SER A 128 14.53 -4.52 -3.14
CA SER A 128 14.60 -3.22 -3.82
C SER A 128 13.90 -3.24 -5.17
N VAL A 129 14.01 -4.36 -5.91
CA VAL A 129 13.34 -4.51 -7.20
C VAL A 129 11.83 -4.68 -7.03
N LEU A 130 11.36 -5.42 -6.02
CA LEU A 130 9.93 -5.52 -5.71
C LEU A 130 9.30 -4.17 -5.33
N LEU A 131 10.07 -3.26 -4.75
CA LEU A 131 9.61 -1.91 -4.38
C LEU A 131 9.67 -0.89 -5.53
N ASP A 132 10.36 -1.22 -6.62
CA ASP A 132 10.44 -0.37 -7.81
C ASP A 132 9.11 -0.41 -8.56
N GLN A 133 8.36 0.68 -8.48
CA GLN A 133 7.03 0.78 -9.09
C GLN A 133 7.07 0.71 -10.63
N SER A 134 8.24 0.91 -11.24
CA SER A 134 8.43 0.72 -12.68
C SER A 134 8.62 -0.76 -13.08
N VAL A 135 8.86 -1.63 -12.11
CA VAL A 135 8.92 -3.09 -12.30
C VAL A 135 7.62 -3.72 -11.86
N LEU A 136 7.17 -3.43 -10.64
CA LEU A 136 6.01 -4.05 -10.03
C LEU A 136 5.18 -2.99 -9.28
N ALA A 137 4.14 -2.51 -9.94
CA ALA A 137 3.29 -1.45 -9.41
C ALA A 137 2.42 -1.96 -8.25
N GLY A 138 2.34 -1.17 -7.17
CA GLY A 138 1.48 -1.47 -6.02
C GLY A 138 2.20 -2.00 -4.78
N VAL A 139 3.38 -2.60 -4.93
CA VAL A 139 4.10 -3.20 -3.79
C VAL A 139 4.61 -2.14 -2.82
N GLY A 140 4.26 -2.32 -1.54
CA GLY A 140 4.75 -1.51 -0.43
C GLY A 140 5.74 -2.27 0.47
N ASN A 141 6.37 -1.54 1.39
CA ASN A 141 7.44 -2.07 2.24
C ASN A 141 6.98 -3.25 3.12
N ILE A 142 5.78 -3.18 3.65
CA ILE A 142 5.17 -4.23 4.49
C ILE A 142 5.01 -5.51 3.67
N TYR A 143 4.32 -5.39 2.55
CA TYR A 143 3.94 -6.54 1.73
C TYR A 143 5.13 -7.19 1.03
N ALA A 144 6.20 -6.42 0.71
CA ALA A 144 7.45 -6.97 0.21
C ALA A 144 8.14 -7.89 1.25
N ASP A 145 8.21 -7.47 2.53
CA ASP A 145 8.80 -8.30 3.58
C ASP A 145 7.97 -9.56 3.85
N GLU A 146 6.66 -9.42 3.95
CA GLU A 146 5.73 -10.53 4.20
C GLU A 146 5.75 -11.56 3.06
N ALA A 147 5.73 -11.10 1.80
CA ALA A 147 5.80 -11.96 0.63
C ALA A 147 7.14 -12.71 0.54
N LEU A 148 8.26 -12.03 0.77
CA LEU A 148 9.58 -12.66 0.79
C LEU A 148 9.72 -13.69 1.92
N PHE A 149 9.07 -13.45 3.07
CA PHE A 149 9.02 -14.45 4.14
C PHE A 149 8.21 -15.69 3.74
N LEU A 150 7.05 -15.51 3.12
CA LEU A 150 6.24 -16.64 2.63
C LEU A 150 6.97 -17.45 1.56
N ALA A 151 7.62 -16.77 0.61
CA ALA A 151 8.41 -17.37 -0.46
C ALA A 151 9.74 -17.99 0.01
N ALA A 152 10.10 -17.83 1.28
CA ALA A 152 11.36 -18.29 1.87
C ALA A 152 12.63 -17.68 1.22
N VAL A 153 12.54 -16.45 0.70
CA VAL A 153 13.64 -15.75 0.03
C VAL A 153 14.15 -14.59 0.90
N ARG A 154 15.48 -14.50 1.08
CA ARG A 154 16.08 -13.39 1.83
C ARG A 154 15.92 -12.05 1.09
N PRO A 155 15.53 -10.96 1.78
CA PRO A 155 15.30 -9.66 1.15
C PRO A 155 16.57 -9.05 0.52
N ARG A 156 17.77 -9.38 1.03
CA ARG A 156 19.07 -8.92 0.51
C ARG A 156 19.57 -9.74 -0.68
N ARG A 157 18.99 -10.89 -0.96
CA ARG A 157 19.42 -11.73 -2.08
C ARG A 157 19.37 -10.92 -3.39
N ARG A 158 20.39 -11.08 -4.24
CA ARG A 158 20.45 -10.37 -5.52
C ARG A 158 19.33 -10.85 -6.44
N ALA A 159 18.66 -9.90 -7.08
CA ALA A 159 17.51 -10.19 -7.95
C ALA A 159 17.90 -11.04 -9.17
N ASP A 160 19.11 -10.82 -9.74
CA ASP A 160 19.63 -11.63 -10.85
C ASP A 160 20.00 -13.08 -10.47
N ARG A 161 19.95 -13.44 -9.19
CA ARG A 161 20.18 -14.79 -8.66
C ARG A 161 18.90 -15.50 -8.25
N ILE A 162 17.76 -14.87 -8.40
CA ILE A 162 16.45 -15.49 -8.18
C ILE A 162 16.17 -16.45 -9.35
N THR A 163 15.81 -17.68 -9.05
CA THR A 163 15.40 -18.67 -10.04
C THR A 163 13.96 -18.41 -10.51
N ARG A 164 13.55 -19.01 -11.64
CA ARG A 164 12.16 -18.89 -12.13
C ARG A 164 11.15 -19.38 -11.10
N ALA A 165 11.37 -20.56 -10.53
CA ALA A 165 10.50 -21.12 -9.49
C ALA A 165 10.42 -20.24 -8.22
N GLU A 166 11.52 -19.59 -7.83
CA GLU A 166 11.50 -18.62 -6.74
C GLU A 166 10.74 -17.37 -7.08
N CYS A 167 10.86 -16.88 -8.33
CA CYS A 167 10.09 -15.74 -8.81
C CYS A 167 8.58 -16.04 -8.77
N GLU A 168 8.16 -17.19 -9.24
CA GLU A 168 6.77 -17.64 -9.17
C GLU A 168 6.25 -17.63 -7.73
N ARG A 169 6.98 -18.29 -6.80
CA ARG A 169 6.61 -18.26 -5.37
C ARG A 169 6.56 -16.88 -4.76
N ILE A 170 7.45 -15.96 -5.17
CA ILE A 170 7.43 -14.57 -4.69
C ILE A 170 6.16 -13.87 -5.18
N ILE A 171 5.78 -14.04 -6.44
CA ILE A 171 4.59 -13.39 -7.01
C ILE A 171 3.31 -13.97 -6.39
N GLU A 172 3.21 -15.28 -6.26
CA GLU A 172 2.08 -15.93 -5.58
C GLU A 172 1.94 -15.45 -4.13
N ALA A 173 3.04 -15.46 -3.38
CA ALA A 173 3.07 -14.98 -2.00
C ALA A 173 2.68 -13.50 -1.90
N LEU A 174 3.14 -12.68 -2.84
CA LEU A 174 2.81 -11.26 -2.87
C LEU A 174 1.31 -11.04 -3.11
N GLN A 175 0.74 -11.77 -4.07
CA GLN A 175 -0.70 -11.71 -4.35
C GLN A 175 -1.53 -12.20 -3.17
N GLN A 176 -1.12 -13.28 -2.51
CA GLN A 176 -1.76 -13.77 -1.29
C GLN A 176 -1.79 -12.70 -0.20
N VAL A 177 -0.64 -12.08 0.06
CA VAL A 177 -0.50 -11.02 1.07
C VAL A 177 -1.34 -9.80 0.73
N LEU A 178 -1.32 -9.36 -0.53
CA LEU A 178 -2.09 -8.20 -0.98
C LEU A 178 -3.59 -8.44 -0.91
N ARG A 179 -4.08 -9.60 -1.39
CA ARG A 179 -5.50 -9.96 -1.30
C ARG A 179 -5.96 -10.02 0.15
N ARG A 180 -5.18 -10.70 1.01
CA ARG A 180 -5.50 -10.77 2.44
C ARG A 180 -5.53 -9.41 3.10
N SER A 181 -4.60 -8.52 2.74
CA SER A 181 -4.60 -7.14 3.24
C SER A 181 -5.83 -6.36 2.79
N ILE A 182 -6.30 -6.55 1.56
CA ILE A 182 -7.54 -5.92 1.07
C ILE A 182 -8.75 -6.44 1.84
N GLU A 183 -8.86 -7.75 2.05
CA GLU A 183 -9.95 -8.39 2.82
C GLU A 183 -10.03 -7.88 4.26
N THR A 184 -8.88 -7.60 4.88
CA THR A 184 -8.79 -7.11 6.25
C THR A 184 -8.82 -5.57 6.37
N GLY A 185 -9.13 -4.84 5.31
CA GLY A 185 -9.20 -3.38 5.30
C GLY A 185 -7.85 -2.68 5.37
N GLY A 186 -6.74 -3.37 5.04
CA GLY A 186 -5.40 -2.77 5.03
C GLY A 186 -4.62 -2.94 6.33
N SER A 187 -3.53 -2.19 6.47
CA SER A 187 -2.66 -2.21 7.66
C SER A 187 -2.51 -0.82 8.25
N SER A 188 -3.16 -0.59 9.38
CA SER A 188 -3.14 0.67 10.14
C SER A 188 -1.97 0.69 11.12
N ILE A 189 -0.77 1.05 10.63
CA ILE A 189 0.42 1.11 11.51
C ILE A 189 0.57 2.47 12.16
N SER A 190 0.32 3.57 11.44
CA SER A 190 0.42 4.93 11.96
C SER A 190 -0.74 5.82 11.52
N ASP A 191 -0.91 6.01 10.21
CA ASP A 191 -1.76 7.08 9.69
C ASP A 191 -2.87 6.56 8.75
N TYR A 192 -2.85 5.28 8.37
CA TYR A 192 -3.86 4.72 7.48
C TYR A 192 -5.13 4.38 8.24
N LEU A 193 -6.27 4.78 7.69
CA LEU A 193 -7.62 4.38 8.08
C LEU A 193 -8.41 3.99 6.83
N ALA A 194 -9.34 3.07 7.00
CA ALA A 194 -10.31 2.75 5.96
C ALA A 194 -11.25 3.95 5.69
N PRO A 195 -11.94 4.00 4.54
CA PRO A 195 -12.83 5.11 4.18
C PRO A 195 -13.98 5.39 5.17
N ASP A 196 -14.39 4.39 5.95
CA ASP A 196 -15.36 4.49 7.03
C ASP A 196 -14.74 4.93 8.36
N GLY A 197 -13.42 5.11 8.40
CA GLY A 197 -12.67 5.50 9.59
C GLY A 197 -12.25 4.33 10.48
N SER A 198 -12.55 3.09 10.12
CA SER A 198 -12.12 1.90 10.86
C SER A 198 -10.62 1.60 10.67
N ASP A 199 -10.07 0.79 11.57
CA ASP A 199 -8.71 0.28 11.46
C ASP A 199 -8.64 -0.92 10.50
N GLY A 200 -7.60 -0.97 9.69
CA GLY A 200 -7.26 -2.20 8.99
C GLY A 200 -6.83 -3.28 9.99
N GLY A 201 -7.07 -4.54 9.65
CA GLY A 201 -6.74 -5.71 10.50
C GLY A 201 -5.44 -6.42 10.14
N TYR A 202 -4.82 -6.11 8.99
CA TYR A 202 -3.64 -6.85 8.52
C TYR A 202 -2.41 -6.73 9.45
N GLN A 203 -2.31 -5.66 10.26
CA GLN A 203 -1.20 -5.51 11.22
C GLN A 203 -1.09 -6.67 12.21
N ASP A 204 -2.19 -7.35 12.54
CA ASP A 204 -2.22 -8.45 13.50
C ASP A 204 -1.77 -9.79 12.86
N GLU A 205 -1.86 -9.87 11.54
CA GLU A 205 -1.46 -11.04 10.76
C GLU A 205 0.01 -11.03 10.31
N ARG A 206 0.72 -9.92 10.51
CA ARG A 206 2.13 -9.78 10.08
C ARG A 206 3.01 -10.86 10.68
N ARG A 207 3.85 -11.45 9.84
CA ARG A 207 4.76 -12.55 10.18
C ARG A 207 6.15 -12.05 10.56
N VAL A 208 6.64 -11.02 9.87
CA VAL A 208 7.98 -10.46 10.08
C VAL A 208 8.01 -8.94 10.16
N TYR A 209 7.16 -8.22 9.42
CA TYR A 209 7.24 -6.76 9.37
C TYR A 209 6.96 -6.12 10.72
N ALA A 210 7.86 -5.20 11.16
CA ALA A 210 7.86 -4.52 12.45
C ALA A 210 7.94 -5.45 13.68
N ARG A 211 8.39 -6.72 13.51
CA ARG A 211 8.51 -7.72 14.57
C ARG A 211 9.97 -8.07 14.89
N ALA A 212 10.89 -7.13 14.67
CA ALA A 212 12.31 -7.34 14.96
C ALA A 212 12.54 -7.71 16.44
N GLY A 213 13.31 -8.79 16.68
CA GLY A 213 13.57 -9.31 18.01
C GLY A 213 12.54 -10.35 18.50
N GLU A 214 11.34 -10.38 17.94
CA GLU A 214 10.31 -11.33 18.31
C GLU A 214 10.58 -12.74 17.74
N ALA A 215 9.91 -13.74 18.30
CA ALA A 215 9.94 -15.10 17.80
C ALA A 215 9.29 -15.20 16.41
N CYS A 216 9.95 -15.89 15.49
CA CYS A 216 9.40 -16.21 14.18
C CYS A 216 8.22 -17.17 14.32
N ARG A 217 7.07 -16.82 13.75
CA ARG A 217 5.85 -17.65 13.82
C ARG A 217 5.97 -19.02 13.11
N ARG A 218 7.05 -19.25 12.32
CA ARG A 218 7.29 -20.52 11.61
C ARG A 218 8.31 -21.46 12.32
N CYS A 219 9.39 -20.89 12.89
CA CYS A 219 10.51 -21.70 13.41
C CYS A 219 11.00 -21.29 14.79
N ASN A 220 10.33 -20.39 15.48
CA ASN A 220 10.71 -19.80 16.77
C ASN A 220 12.10 -19.12 16.81
N GLY A 221 12.82 -19.03 15.68
CA GLY A 221 14.01 -18.20 15.55
C GLY A 221 13.66 -16.71 15.67
N ARG A 222 14.65 -15.83 15.86
CA ARG A 222 14.39 -14.39 15.99
C ARG A 222 14.22 -13.74 14.63
N VAL A 223 13.20 -12.90 14.49
CA VAL A 223 13.03 -11.99 13.36
C VAL A 223 14.12 -10.92 13.42
N GLN A 224 14.81 -10.71 12.31
CA GLN A 224 15.89 -9.73 12.17
C GLN A 224 15.41 -8.49 11.39
N ARG A 225 16.06 -7.36 11.64
CA ARG A 225 15.88 -6.12 10.88
C ARG A 225 17.21 -5.65 10.30
N ILE A 226 17.21 -5.33 9.03
CA ILE A 226 18.31 -4.68 8.31
C ILE A 226 17.81 -3.49 7.52
N VAL A 227 18.72 -2.72 6.92
CA VAL A 227 18.37 -1.64 5.99
C VAL A 227 18.81 -2.05 4.57
N ILE A 228 17.89 -1.90 3.61
CA ILE A 228 18.12 -2.14 2.18
C ILE A 228 17.55 -0.95 1.41
N GLY A 229 18.37 -0.22 0.65
CA GLY A 229 17.93 0.92 -0.15
C GLY A 229 17.15 1.97 0.68
N GLN A 230 17.65 2.33 1.86
CA GLN A 230 17.03 3.28 2.81
C GLN A 230 15.67 2.81 3.39
N ARG A 231 15.30 1.54 3.19
CA ARG A 231 14.08 0.95 3.74
C ARG A 231 14.41 -0.14 4.75
N SER A 232 13.66 -0.20 5.85
CA SER A 232 13.75 -1.35 6.77
C SER A 232 13.32 -2.62 6.04
N ALA A 233 14.01 -3.72 6.31
CA ALA A 233 13.66 -5.05 5.85
C ALA A 233 13.67 -6.00 7.05
N HIS A 234 12.56 -6.72 7.25
CA HIS A 234 12.36 -7.65 8.33
C HIS A 234 12.30 -9.07 7.77
N PHE A 235 13.01 -9.99 8.37
CA PHE A 235 13.09 -11.37 7.87
C PHE A 235 13.50 -12.34 8.97
N CYS A 236 13.29 -13.65 8.75
CA CYS A 236 13.82 -14.72 9.58
C CYS A 236 14.98 -15.41 8.88
N ALA A 237 16.19 -15.33 9.45
CA ALA A 237 17.39 -15.91 8.84
C ALA A 237 17.36 -17.44 8.76
N ARG A 238 16.51 -18.13 9.56
CA ARG A 238 16.33 -19.60 9.50
C ARG A 238 15.36 -20.02 8.40
N CYS A 239 14.33 -19.22 8.12
CA CYS A 239 13.28 -19.57 7.17
C CYS A 239 13.54 -19.05 5.76
N GLN A 240 14.42 -18.05 5.59
CA GLN A 240 14.68 -17.39 4.30
C GLN A 240 16.14 -17.59 3.89
N HIS A 241 16.34 -17.94 2.62
CA HIS A 241 17.67 -18.30 2.04
C HIS A 241 18.06 -17.42 0.85
#